data_c8828261cb09027135a85e5fda1a52db
#
_entry.id   c8828261cb09027135a85e5fda1a52db
#
_cell.length_a   1.000
_cell.length_b   1.000
_cell.length_c   1.000
_cell.angle_alpha   90.00
_cell.angle_beta   90.00
_cell.angle_gamma   90.00
#
_symmetry.space_group_name_H-M   'P 1'
#
loop_
_entity.id
_entity.type
_entity.pdbx_description
1 polymer ?
#
loop_
_entity_poly.entity_id
_entity_poly.type
_entity_poly.pdbx_seq_one_letter_code
_entity_poly.pdbx_strand_id
1 'polypeptide(L)'
;MFLQPFQISRKSLVADIVAGDYRTAEVFRKYGIGYCCGGKWPMEIACEMQDINPVMLQAELELAVRTNQVSNHVDFAECDTEFILDYIINVHHRYLKKSLNTTQEMLADFANEHVKKFTYLNELEIQFDSFVQKLRDAVQQEE
;
A
#
# COMPACT_ATOMS: atom_id res chain seq x y z
N MET A 1 -24.64 6.36 -3.22
CA MET A 1 -23.79 5.92 -4.34
C MET A 1 -23.22 4.57 -3.91
N PHE A 2 -23.80 3.46 -4.42
CA PHE A 2 -23.34 2.11 -4.05
C PHE A 2 -22.00 1.88 -4.75
N LEU A 3 -20.91 1.82 -3.99
CA LEU A 3 -19.62 1.41 -4.50
C LEU A 3 -19.73 -0.04 -4.97
N GLN A 4 -19.60 -0.25 -6.27
CA GLN A 4 -19.52 -1.62 -6.79
C GLN A 4 -18.28 -2.29 -6.15
N PRO A 5 -18.41 -3.54 -5.65
CA PRO A 5 -17.27 -4.24 -5.10
C PRO A 5 -16.20 -4.37 -6.19
N PHE A 6 -14.99 -3.97 -5.87
CA PHE A 6 -13.83 -4.07 -6.76
C PHE A 6 -13.61 -5.55 -7.12
N GLN A 7 -13.78 -5.90 -8.40
CA GLN A 7 -13.59 -7.26 -8.88
C GLN A 7 -12.23 -7.39 -9.55
N ILE A 8 -11.38 -8.27 -9.01
CA ILE A 8 -10.09 -8.60 -9.58
C ILE A 8 -10.30 -9.62 -10.69
N SER A 9 -10.01 -9.22 -11.93
CA SER A 9 -10.07 -10.09 -13.10
C SER A 9 -8.64 -10.36 -13.62
N ARG A 10 -8.40 -11.56 -14.13
CA ARG A 10 -7.12 -11.92 -14.78
C ARG A 10 -6.79 -11.07 -15.99
N LYS A 11 -7.83 -10.50 -16.64
CA LYS A 11 -7.72 -9.61 -17.80
C LYS A 11 -7.52 -8.15 -17.42
N SER A 12 -7.70 -7.81 -16.13
CA SER A 12 -7.46 -6.44 -15.66
C SER A 12 -5.98 -6.12 -15.71
N LEU A 13 -5.65 -4.87 -16.02
CA LEU A 13 -4.27 -4.40 -15.99
C LEU A 13 -3.76 -4.40 -14.55
N VAL A 14 -2.52 -4.76 -14.35
CA VAL A 14 -1.88 -4.76 -13.03
C VAL A 14 -1.98 -3.37 -12.37
N ALA A 15 -1.76 -2.29 -13.16
CA ALA A 15 -1.89 -0.92 -12.67
C ALA A 15 -3.32 -0.59 -12.20
N ASP A 16 -4.35 -1.05 -12.93
CA ASP A 16 -5.75 -0.79 -12.57
C ASP A 16 -6.15 -1.52 -11.29
N ILE A 17 -5.62 -2.75 -11.09
CA ILE A 17 -5.84 -3.52 -9.87
C ILE A 17 -5.26 -2.76 -8.66
N VAL A 18 -4.02 -2.25 -8.78
CA VAL A 18 -3.38 -1.49 -7.71
C VAL A 18 -4.06 -0.13 -7.48
N ALA A 19 -4.49 0.56 -8.55
CA ALA A 19 -5.24 1.80 -8.44
C ALA A 19 -6.61 1.61 -7.78
N GLY A 20 -7.25 0.46 -8.00
CA GLY A 20 -8.51 0.10 -7.37
C GLY A 20 -8.39 -0.21 -5.87
N ASP A 21 -7.31 -0.85 -5.46
CA ASP A 21 -6.99 -1.12 -4.06
C ASP A 21 -5.48 -1.23 -3.85
N TYR A 22 -4.89 -0.24 -3.18
CA TYR A 22 -3.44 -0.16 -2.95
C TYR A 22 -2.86 -1.36 -2.17
N ARG A 23 -3.66 -2.10 -1.41
CA ARG A 23 -3.23 -3.29 -0.66
C ARG A 23 -2.73 -4.40 -1.56
N THR A 24 -3.19 -4.42 -2.80
CA THR A 24 -2.74 -5.36 -3.84
C THR A 24 -1.31 -5.12 -4.29
N ALA A 25 -0.77 -3.90 -4.09
CA ALA A 25 0.60 -3.56 -4.44
C ALA A 25 1.64 -4.42 -3.72
N GLU A 26 1.41 -4.71 -2.42
CA GLU A 26 2.31 -5.56 -1.63
C GLU A 26 2.34 -7.00 -2.16
N VAL A 27 1.19 -7.51 -2.62
CA VAL A 27 1.10 -8.85 -3.24
C VAL A 27 1.89 -8.87 -4.55
N PHE A 28 1.67 -7.91 -5.45
CA PHE A 28 2.42 -7.85 -6.71
C PHE A 28 3.94 -7.74 -6.47
N ARG A 29 4.37 -6.94 -5.50
CA ARG A 29 5.77 -6.80 -5.12
C ARG A 29 6.37 -8.13 -4.65
N LYS A 30 5.65 -8.89 -3.81
CA LYS A 30 6.06 -10.21 -3.33
C LYS A 30 6.38 -11.16 -4.49
N TYR A 31 5.65 -11.05 -5.59
CA TYR A 31 5.82 -11.88 -6.79
C TYR A 31 6.72 -11.24 -7.86
N GLY A 32 7.38 -10.13 -7.58
CA GLY A 32 8.26 -9.45 -8.54
C GLY A 32 7.53 -8.83 -9.73
N ILE A 33 6.22 -8.62 -9.64
CA ILE A 33 5.40 -8.01 -10.69
C ILE A 33 5.41 -6.49 -10.51
N GLY A 34 6.03 -5.78 -11.46
CA GLY A 34 6.04 -4.32 -11.49
C GLY A 34 4.67 -3.74 -11.84
N TYR A 35 4.12 -2.91 -10.97
CA TYR A 35 2.83 -2.24 -11.18
C TYR A 35 2.96 -0.78 -11.62
N CYS A 36 4.14 -0.19 -11.53
CA CYS A 36 4.43 1.16 -11.98
C CYS A 36 4.68 1.20 -13.50
N CYS A 37 5.88 0.77 -13.95
CA CYS A 37 6.27 0.80 -15.37
C CYS A 37 5.78 -0.43 -16.14
N GLY A 38 5.65 -1.58 -15.46
CA GLY A 38 5.15 -2.86 -16.00
C GLY A 38 3.64 -3.05 -15.87
N GLY A 39 2.93 -2.16 -15.18
CA GLY A 39 1.50 -2.31 -14.87
C GLY A 39 0.53 -2.24 -16.04
N LYS A 40 1.01 -1.96 -17.24
CA LYS A 40 0.24 -1.96 -18.49
C LYS A 40 -0.14 -3.34 -19.03
N TRP A 41 0.41 -4.40 -18.44
CA TRP A 41 0.09 -5.76 -18.84
C TRP A 41 -1.12 -6.29 -18.06
N PRO A 42 -2.00 -7.09 -18.71
CA PRO A 42 -2.99 -7.89 -18.00
C PRO A 42 -2.33 -8.79 -16.96
N MET A 43 -3.00 -9.02 -15.84
CA MET A 43 -2.48 -9.85 -14.77
C MET A 43 -2.06 -11.25 -15.24
N GLU A 44 -2.83 -11.87 -16.15
CA GLU A 44 -2.48 -13.18 -16.71
C GLU A 44 -1.15 -13.19 -17.46
N ILE A 45 -0.89 -12.14 -18.26
CA ILE A 45 0.38 -12.00 -19.00
C ILE A 45 1.54 -11.72 -18.03
N ALA A 46 1.31 -10.89 -17.03
CA ALA A 46 2.32 -10.64 -16.00
C ALA A 46 2.68 -11.91 -15.21
N CYS A 47 1.71 -12.78 -14.96
CA CYS A 47 1.93 -14.09 -14.35
C CYS A 47 2.77 -15.02 -15.27
N GLU A 48 2.45 -15.08 -16.56
CA GLU A 48 3.22 -15.87 -17.53
C GLU A 48 4.68 -15.43 -17.59
N MET A 49 4.93 -14.12 -17.58
CA MET A 49 6.29 -13.57 -17.63
C MET A 49 7.14 -13.93 -16.39
N GLN A 50 6.52 -14.22 -15.26
CA GLN A 50 7.16 -14.53 -13.98
C GLN A 50 7.00 -16.01 -13.57
N ASP A 51 6.44 -16.85 -14.44
CA ASP A 51 6.14 -18.28 -14.16
C ASP A 51 5.29 -18.48 -12.89
N ILE A 52 4.27 -17.63 -12.72
CA ILE A 52 3.36 -17.62 -11.57
C ILE A 52 2.01 -18.17 -11.98
N ASN A 53 1.41 -19.00 -11.12
CA ASN A 53 0.04 -19.47 -11.33
C ASN A 53 -0.97 -18.31 -11.11
N PRO A 54 -1.71 -17.88 -12.15
CA PRO A 54 -2.63 -16.75 -12.05
C PRO A 54 -3.81 -16.98 -11.09
N VAL A 55 -4.18 -18.26 -10.84
CA VAL A 55 -5.23 -18.61 -9.88
C VAL A 55 -4.77 -18.33 -8.45
N MET A 56 -3.54 -18.70 -8.12
CA MET A 56 -2.95 -18.45 -6.81
C MET A 56 -2.78 -16.95 -6.55
N LEU A 57 -2.24 -16.22 -7.54
CA LEU A 57 -2.08 -14.79 -7.42
C LEU A 57 -3.42 -14.07 -7.21
N GLN A 58 -4.44 -14.44 -8.00
CA GLN A 58 -5.78 -13.87 -7.85
C GLN A 58 -6.35 -14.11 -6.44
N ALA A 59 -6.21 -15.33 -5.92
CA ALA A 59 -6.68 -15.65 -4.57
C ALA A 59 -5.97 -14.83 -3.47
N GLU A 60 -4.64 -14.62 -3.59
CA GLU A 60 -3.91 -13.79 -2.64
C GLU A 60 -4.31 -12.31 -2.73
N LEU A 61 -4.52 -11.79 -3.94
CA LEU A 61 -5.00 -10.42 -4.15
C LEU A 61 -6.39 -10.22 -3.53
N GLU A 62 -7.30 -11.16 -3.76
CA GLU A 62 -8.64 -11.12 -3.15
C GLU A 62 -8.59 -11.22 -1.62
N LEU A 63 -7.70 -12.03 -1.08
CA LEU A 63 -7.47 -12.12 0.35
C LEU A 63 -6.94 -10.80 0.92
N ALA A 64 -5.96 -10.17 0.26
CA ALA A 64 -5.41 -8.89 0.68
C ALA A 64 -6.47 -7.78 0.74
N VAL A 65 -7.42 -7.79 -0.21
CA VAL A 65 -8.54 -6.84 -0.22
C VAL A 65 -9.55 -7.13 0.90
N ARG A 66 -9.78 -8.42 1.24
CA ARG A 66 -10.78 -8.83 2.26
C ARG A 66 -10.29 -8.67 3.69
N THR A 67 -9.01 -8.95 3.97
CA THR A 67 -8.48 -9.06 5.34
C THR A 67 -8.45 -7.74 6.11
N ASN A 68 -8.67 -6.60 5.46
CA ASN A 68 -8.71 -5.29 6.10
C ASN A 68 -10.09 -4.60 6.01
N GLN A 69 -11.15 -5.34 5.83
CA GLN A 69 -12.46 -4.82 6.21
C GLN A 69 -12.57 -4.85 7.74
N VAL A 70 -11.76 -4.03 8.42
CA VAL A 70 -12.08 -3.62 9.78
C VAL A 70 -13.46 -2.99 9.65
N SER A 71 -14.43 -3.55 10.37
CA SER A 71 -15.75 -2.96 10.48
C SER A 71 -15.56 -1.48 10.85
N ASN A 72 -15.85 -0.56 9.93
CA ASN A 72 -15.77 0.89 10.15
C ASN A 72 -16.88 1.39 11.12
N HIS A 73 -17.39 0.51 11.99
CA HIS A 73 -18.46 0.78 12.93
C HIS A 73 -17.99 0.64 14.39
N VAL A 74 -16.80 1.16 14.70
CA VAL A 74 -16.51 1.46 16.11
C VAL A 74 -17.18 2.81 16.41
N ASP A 75 -18.21 2.81 17.22
CA ASP A 75 -18.80 4.04 17.71
C ASP A 75 -17.91 4.60 18.83
N PHE A 76 -16.96 5.44 18.44
CA PHE A 76 -16.01 6.05 19.37
C PHE A 76 -16.68 6.95 20.42
N ALA A 77 -17.94 7.38 20.20
CA ALA A 77 -18.67 8.18 21.18
C ALA A 77 -19.08 7.35 22.41
N GLU A 78 -19.21 6.04 22.26
CA GLU A 78 -19.54 5.13 23.34
C GLU A 78 -18.31 4.47 23.99
N CYS A 79 -17.11 4.71 23.45
CA CYS A 79 -15.87 4.13 23.97
C CYS A 79 -15.31 4.97 25.13
N ASP A 80 -14.70 4.31 26.09
CA ASP A 80 -13.95 5.01 27.13
C ASP A 80 -12.61 5.55 26.57
N THR A 81 -12.03 6.51 27.29
CA THR A 81 -10.81 7.19 26.86
C THR A 81 -9.62 6.22 26.76
N GLU A 82 -9.53 5.25 27.66
CA GLU A 82 -8.44 4.26 27.67
C GLU A 82 -8.48 3.41 26.41
N PHE A 83 -9.67 2.92 26.00
CA PHE A 83 -9.83 2.21 24.73
C PHE A 83 -9.44 3.06 23.53
N ILE A 84 -9.83 4.34 23.49
CA ILE A 84 -9.50 5.23 22.38
C ILE A 84 -7.99 5.44 22.27
N LEU A 85 -7.28 5.63 23.38
CA LEU A 85 -5.82 5.76 23.43
C LEU A 85 -5.15 4.47 22.94
N ASP A 86 -5.58 3.32 23.45
CA ASP A 86 -5.07 2.01 23.01
C ASP A 86 -5.32 1.78 21.52
N TYR A 87 -6.47 2.19 21.01
CA TYR A 87 -6.79 2.08 19.58
C TYR A 87 -5.87 2.96 18.72
N ILE A 88 -5.61 4.20 19.12
CA ILE A 88 -4.70 5.10 18.41
C ILE A 88 -3.30 4.48 18.36
N ILE A 89 -2.76 4.04 19.48
CA ILE A 89 -1.41 3.48 19.59
C ILE A 89 -1.30 2.17 18.80
N ASN A 90 -2.21 1.22 19.03
CA ASN A 90 -2.09 -0.12 18.47
C ASN A 90 -2.57 -0.25 17.03
N VAL A 91 -3.43 0.63 16.57
CA VAL A 91 -3.94 0.60 15.19
C VAL A 91 -3.26 1.67 14.34
N HIS A 92 -3.41 2.94 14.71
CA HIS A 92 -2.93 4.04 13.88
C HIS A 92 -1.40 4.21 13.92
N HIS A 93 -0.79 4.30 15.11
CA HIS A 93 0.65 4.49 15.21
C HIS A 93 1.42 3.28 14.70
N ARG A 94 0.96 2.06 15.00
CA ARG A 94 1.57 0.83 14.45
C ARG A 94 1.49 0.78 12.92
N TYR A 95 0.36 1.16 12.34
CA TYR A 95 0.20 1.24 10.90
C TYR A 95 1.13 2.29 10.29
N LEU A 96 1.18 3.50 10.88
CA LEU A 96 2.08 4.57 10.43
C LEU A 96 3.54 4.12 10.47
N LYS A 97 4.02 3.59 11.59
CA LYS A 97 5.41 3.11 11.75
C LYS A 97 5.79 2.09 10.66
N LYS A 98 4.89 1.14 10.36
CA LYS A 98 5.11 0.15 9.29
C LYS A 98 5.08 0.78 7.91
N SER A 99 4.06 1.57 7.61
CA SER A 99 3.83 2.12 6.27
C SER A 99 4.88 3.14 5.87
N LEU A 100 5.35 3.98 6.80
CA LEU A 100 6.38 4.97 6.53
C LEU A 100 7.69 4.33 6.06
N ASN A 101 8.15 3.26 6.73
CA ASN A 101 9.36 2.56 6.33
C ASN A 101 9.24 2.00 4.90
N THR A 102 8.13 1.28 4.65
CA THR A 102 7.88 0.70 3.32
C THR A 102 7.80 1.78 2.24
N THR A 103 7.15 2.92 2.53
CA THR A 103 7.01 4.00 1.56
C THR A 103 8.35 4.70 1.29
N GLN A 104 9.21 4.87 2.31
CA GLN A 104 10.57 5.41 2.11
C GLN A 104 11.40 4.50 1.20
N GLU A 105 11.41 3.18 1.45
CA GLU A 105 12.11 2.21 0.60
C GLU A 105 11.61 2.27 -0.85
N MET A 106 10.29 2.28 -1.05
CA MET A 106 9.69 2.35 -2.39
C MET A 106 10.04 3.66 -3.11
N LEU A 107 10.04 4.80 -2.40
CA LEU A 107 10.40 6.09 -2.99
C LEU A 107 11.87 6.13 -3.36
N ALA A 108 12.76 5.63 -2.50
CA ALA A 108 14.20 5.55 -2.78
C ALA A 108 14.49 4.66 -4.00
N ASP A 109 13.88 3.49 -4.08
CA ASP A 109 14.02 2.59 -5.22
C ASP A 109 13.54 3.27 -6.52
N PHE A 110 12.35 3.87 -6.47
CA PHE A 110 11.79 4.59 -7.61
C PHE A 110 12.66 5.78 -8.03
N ALA A 111 13.16 6.57 -7.08
CA ALA A 111 14.04 7.70 -7.36
C ALA A 111 15.35 7.23 -8.03
N ASN A 112 15.99 6.20 -7.50
CA ASN A 112 17.23 5.64 -8.04
C ASN A 112 17.09 5.19 -9.50
N GLU A 113 15.97 4.56 -9.85
CA GLU A 113 15.71 4.07 -11.21
C GLU A 113 15.39 5.22 -12.19
N HIS A 114 14.78 6.30 -11.74
CA HIS A 114 14.16 7.32 -12.59
C HIS A 114 14.81 8.70 -12.52
N VAL A 115 15.76 8.96 -11.61
CA VAL A 115 16.37 10.27 -11.38
C VAL A 115 17.01 10.87 -12.64
N LYS A 116 17.55 10.05 -13.53
CA LYS A 116 18.14 10.51 -14.80
C LYS A 116 17.11 11.20 -15.71
N LYS A 117 15.85 10.81 -15.62
CA LYS A 117 14.74 11.37 -16.41
C LYS A 117 13.98 12.45 -15.64
N PHE A 118 13.90 12.31 -14.32
CA PHE A 118 13.13 13.16 -13.43
C PHE A 118 14.00 13.64 -12.27
N THR A 119 14.79 14.67 -12.50
CA THR A 119 15.78 15.19 -11.54
C THR A 119 15.20 15.68 -10.22
N TYR A 120 13.91 16.07 -10.20
CA TYR A 120 13.20 16.50 -8.98
C TYR A 120 12.94 15.36 -7.98
N LEU A 121 13.14 14.11 -8.37
CA LEU A 121 12.92 12.97 -7.47
C LEU A 121 13.87 12.98 -6.27
N ASN A 122 15.11 13.46 -6.43
CA ASN A 122 16.03 13.60 -5.29
C ASN A 122 15.51 14.60 -4.25
N GLU A 123 14.95 15.72 -4.73
CA GLU A 123 14.39 16.72 -3.83
C GLU A 123 13.13 16.18 -3.12
N LEU A 124 12.28 15.45 -3.85
CA LEU A 124 11.11 14.78 -3.29
C LEU A 124 11.49 13.79 -2.20
N GLU A 125 12.52 12.98 -2.42
CA GLU A 125 13.02 12.01 -1.42
C GLU A 125 13.47 12.73 -0.14
N ILE A 126 14.29 13.79 -0.26
CA ILE A 126 14.74 14.58 0.89
C ILE A 126 13.58 15.20 1.65
N GLN A 127 12.60 15.75 0.94
CA GLN A 127 11.41 16.35 1.56
C GLN A 127 10.55 15.30 2.27
N PHE A 128 10.40 14.13 1.66
CA PHE A 128 9.66 13.03 2.25
C PHE A 128 10.34 12.49 3.51
N ASP A 129 11.66 12.32 3.49
CA ASP A 129 12.42 11.91 4.67
C ASP A 129 12.28 12.90 5.83
N SER A 130 12.33 14.19 5.53
CA SER A 130 12.09 15.24 6.54
C SER A 130 10.66 15.17 7.10
N PHE A 131 9.67 14.91 6.26
CA PHE A 131 8.28 14.72 6.69
C PHE A 131 8.13 13.49 7.59
N VAL A 132 8.72 12.35 7.18
CA VAL A 132 8.70 11.10 7.96
C VAL A 132 9.31 11.30 9.34
N GLN A 133 10.44 12.02 9.44
CA GLN A 133 11.07 12.28 10.73
C GLN A 133 10.16 13.11 11.65
N LYS A 134 9.56 14.18 11.13
CA LYS A 134 8.60 15.00 11.90
C LYS A 134 7.39 14.20 12.38
N LEU A 135 6.89 13.30 11.53
CA LEU A 135 5.75 12.46 11.88
C LEU A 135 6.12 11.43 12.95
N ARG A 136 7.32 10.83 12.88
CA ARG A 136 7.83 9.93 13.93
C ARG A 136 7.98 10.64 15.27
N ASP A 137 8.52 11.86 15.25
CA ASP A 137 8.70 12.67 16.46
C ASP A 137 7.33 13.01 17.07
N ALA A 138 6.32 13.36 16.25
CA ALA A 138 4.97 13.61 16.72
C ALA A 138 4.35 12.35 17.35
N VAL A 139 4.41 11.20 16.67
CA VAL A 139 3.90 9.92 17.20
C VAL A 139 4.58 9.55 18.52
N GLN A 140 5.89 9.78 18.64
CA GLN A 140 6.63 9.52 19.88
C GLN A 140 6.21 10.45 21.04
N GLN A 141 5.79 11.69 20.74
CA GLN A 141 5.31 12.64 21.76
C GLN A 141 3.90 12.31 22.23
N GLU A 142 3.11 11.63 21.40
CA GLU A 142 1.74 11.22 21.71
C GLU A 142 1.68 9.90 22.50
N GLU A 143 2.73 9.08 22.47
CA GLU A 143 2.86 7.81 23.21
C GLU A 143 3.41 8.05 24.63
#